data_2d85d5384e27324b2073724227ce26be
#
_entry.id   2d85d5384e27324b2073724227ce26be
#
_cell.length_a   1.000
_cell.length_b   1.000
_cell.length_c   1.000
_cell.angle_alpha   90.00
_cell.angle_beta   90.00
_cell.angle_gamma   90.00
#
_symmetry.space_group_name_H-M   'P 1'
#
loop_
_entity.id
_entity.type
_entity.pdbx_description
1 polymer ?
#
loop_
_entity_poly.entity_id
_entity_poly.type
_entity_poly.pdbx_seq_one_letter_code
_entity_poly.pdbx_strand_id
1 'polypeptide(L)'
;MSLENYVGRIKIIILNEPGSLGEIASAIGINKGNIINLKLTSRKKTFFEMLVDIKVKNLNHFTNIIASIRSLEPVSSANRIKGE
;
A
#
# COMPACT_ATOMS: atom_id res chain seq x y z
N MET A 1 -18.37 -18.07 -13.11
CA MET A 1 -17.50 -17.14 -13.27
C MET A 1 -16.66 -16.90 -12.10
N SER A 2 -15.52 -16.91 -12.26
CA SER A 2 -14.67 -16.75 -11.17
C SER A 2 -14.41 -15.34 -10.91
N LEU A 3 -14.40 -14.97 -9.68
CA LEU A 3 -14.07 -13.66 -9.33
C LEU A 3 -12.66 -13.63 -8.95
N GLU A 4 -11.88 -12.99 -9.72
CA GLU A 4 -10.48 -12.91 -9.46
C GLU A 4 -10.25 -11.94 -8.35
N ASN A 5 -10.19 -12.42 -7.16
CA ASN A 5 -9.88 -11.57 -6.04
C ASN A 5 -8.56 -12.02 -5.45
N TYR A 6 -7.65 -11.11 -5.39
CA TYR A 6 -6.36 -11.37 -4.81
C TYR A 6 -6.12 -10.31 -3.74
N VAL A 7 -5.75 -10.75 -2.56
CA VAL A 7 -5.43 -9.80 -1.48
C VAL A 7 -3.94 -9.85 -1.25
N GLY A 8 -3.29 -8.72 -1.41
CA GLY A 8 -1.88 -8.61 -1.16
C GLY A 8 -1.60 -7.72 0.02
N ARG A 9 -0.52 -7.99 0.70
CA ARG A 9 -0.10 -7.17 1.83
C ARG A 9 1.19 -6.46 1.50
N ILE A 10 1.23 -5.18 1.79
CA ILE A 10 2.40 -4.35 1.55
C ILE A 10 2.85 -3.73 2.85
N LYS A 11 4.16 -3.74 3.07
CA LYS A 11 4.74 -3.00 4.18
C LYS A 11 5.29 -1.71 3.59
N ILE A 12 4.81 -0.59 4.09
CA ILE A 12 5.19 0.72 3.56
C ILE A 12 5.85 1.52 4.66
N ILE A 13 6.98 2.13 4.33
CA ILE A 13 7.63 3.08 5.22
C ILE A 13 7.53 4.43 4.56
N ILE A 14 6.94 5.39 5.25
CA ILE A 14 6.55 6.65 4.67
C ILE A 14 6.92 7.78 5.63
N LEU A 15 7.27 8.92 5.08
CA LEU A 15 7.58 10.09 5.89
C LEU A 15 6.36 10.52 6.70
N ASN A 16 6.60 10.90 7.93
CA ASN A 16 5.53 11.36 8.81
C ASN A 16 5.30 12.85 8.55
N GLU A 17 4.59 13.13 7.48
CA GLU A 17 4.27 14.50 7.06
C GLU A 17 2.79 14.61 6.76
N PRO A 18 2.23 15.81 6.89
CA PRO A 18 0.83 16.01 6.53
C PRO A 18 0.59 15.58 5.09
N GLY A 19 -0.46 14.83 4.87
CA GLY A 19 -0.82 14.41 3.52
C GLY A 19 -0.17 13.15 3.03
N SER A 20 0.86 12.65 3.71
CA SER A 20 1.55 11.46 3.24
C SER A 20 0.62 10.25 3.13
N LEU A 21 -0.16 10.02 4.16
CA LEU A 21 -1.09 8.89 4.16
C LEU A 21 -2.14 9.05 3.06
N GLY A 22 -2.59 10.28 2.85
CA GLY A 22 -3.55 10.56 1.80
C GLY A 22 -3.01 10.26 0.42
N GLU A 23 -1.72 10.52 0.20
CA GLU A 23 -1.11 10.20 -1.10
C GLU A 23 -1.11 8.72 -1.37
N ILE A 24 -0.85 7.92 -0.34
CA ILE A 24 -0.88 6.47 -0.49
C ILE A 24 -2.28 6.00 -0.83
N ALA A 25 -3.27 6.46 -0.08
CA ALA A 25 -4.65 6.05 -0.31
C ALA A 25 -5.10 6.47 -1.71
N SER A 26 -4.73 7.65 -2.15
CA SER A 26 -5.06 8.13 -3.48
C SER A 26 -4.45 7.27 -4.56
N ALA A 27 -3.17 6.95 -4.41
CA ALA A 27 -2.48 6.15 -5.42
C ALA A 27 -3.13 4.78 -5.55
N ILE A 28 -3.49 4.17 -4.43
CA ILE A 28 -4.14 2.87 -4.45
C ILE A 28 -5.50 2.96 -5.14
N GLY A 29 -6.28 3.98 -4.79
CA GLY A 29 -7.59 4.16 -5.38
C GLY A 29 -7.57 4.46 -6.87
N ILE A 30 -6.65 5.32 -7.29
CA ILE A 30 -6.50 5.65 -8.69
C ILE A 30 -6.16 4.41 -9.50
N ASN A 31 -5.40 3.51 -8.92
CA ASN A 31 -5.03 2.27 -9.57
C ASN A 31 -6.03 1.14 -9.32
N LYS A 32 -7.21 1.49 -8.83
CA LYS A 32 -8.31 0.55 -8.68
C LYS A 32 -8.10 -0.52 -7.62
N GLY A 33 -7.21 -0.26 -6.68
CA GLY A 33 -7.05 -1.15 -5.54
C GLY A 33 -8.03 -0.76 -4.45
N ASN A 34 -8.42 -1.73 -3.66
CA ASN A 34 -9.34 -1.47 -2.56
C ASN A 34 -8.65 -1.81 -1.25
N ILE A 35 -8.44 -0.82 -0.41
CA ILE A 35 -7.81 -1.03 0.89
C ILE A 35 -8.82 -1.73 1.79
N ILE A 36 -8.49 -2.90 2.25
CA ILE A 36 -9.38 -3.62 3.16
C ILE A 36 -8.87 -3.61 4.59
N ASN A 37 -7.61 -3.27 4.78
CA ASN A 37 -7.09 -3.16 6.14
C ASN A 37 -5.82 -2.31 6.11
N LEU A 38 -5.66 -1.50 7.12
CA LEU A 38 -4.48 -0.67 7.24
C LEU A 38 -4.11 -0.59 8.70
N LYS A 39 -2.85 -0.87 9.00
CA LYS A 39 -2.40 -0.89 10.38
C LYS A 39 -1.06 -0.20 10.50
N LEU A 40 -0.97 0.75 11.40
CA LEU A 40 0.31 1.38 11.71
C LEU A 40 1.04 0.47 12.68
N THR A 41 2.19 -0.02 12.26
CA THR A 41 2.95 -0.95 13.08
C THR A 41 4.08 -0.24 13.82
N SER A 42 4.48 0.93 13.33
CA SER A 42 5.50 1.71 14.02
C SER A 42 5.29 3.17 13.69
N ARG A 43 5.48 4.02 14.67
CA ARG A 43 5.24 5.42 14.49
C ARG A 43 6.35 6.19 15.14
N LYS A 44 7.19 6.76 14.32
CA LYS A 44 8.33 7.53 14.80
C LYS A 44 8.16 8.97 14.40
N LYS A 45 9.01 9.83 14.90
CA LYS A 45 8.95 11.23 14.58
C LYS A 45 9.04 11.48 13.08
N THR A 46 9.92 10.75 12.42
CA THR A 46 10.23 11.01 11.03
C THR A 46 9.48 10.09 10.08
N PHE A 47 9.20 8.88 10.51
CA PHE A 47 8.61 7.86 9.65
C PHE A 47 7.50 7.09 10.33
N PHE A 48 6.55 6.64 9.50
CA PHE A 48 5.59 5.63 9.91
C PHE A 48 5.94 4.34 9.20
N GLU A 49 5.66 3.23 9.84
CA GLU A 49 5.66 1.94 9.18
C GLU A 49 4.24 1.42 9.22
N MET A 50 3.75 0.95 8.10
CA MET A 50 2.38 0.45 8.06
C MET A 50 2.26 -0.79 7.22
N LEU A 51 1.27 -1.60 7.54
CA LEU A 51 0.89 -2.76 6.74
C LEU A 51 -0.45 -2.46 6.12
N VAL A 52 -0.55 -2.65 4.83
CA VAL A 52 -1.79 -2.39 4.11
C VAL A 52 -2.18 -3.62 3.33
N ASP A 53 -3.40 -4.07 3.53
CA ASP A 53 -3.94 -5.19 2.76
C ASP A 53 -4.84 -4.62 1.69
N ILE A 54 -4.58 -5.00 0.45
CA ILE A 54 -5.28 -4.44 -0.69
C ILE A 54 -5.88 -5.55 -1.51
N LYS A 55 -7.16 -5.40 -1.82
CA LYS A 55 -7.84 -6.33 -2.70
C LYS A 55 -7.67 -5.84 -4.13
N VAL A 56 -7.18 -6.70 -4.99
CA VAL A 56 -6.89 -6.38 -6.37
C VAL A 56 -7.40 -7.49 -7.27
N LYS A 57 -7.30 -7.31 -8.58
CA LYS A 57 -7.78 -8.29 -9.54
C LYS A 57 -6.87 -9.50 -9.61
N ASN A 58 -5.58 -9.26 -9.61
CA ASN A 58 -4.60 -10.34 -9.78
C ASN A 58 -3.24 -9.83 -9.35
N LEU A 59 -2.25 -10.69 -9.46
CA LEU A 59 -0.90 -10.34 -9.03
C LEU A 59 -0.31 -9.19 -9.83
N ASN A 60 -0.59 -9.15 -11.12
CA ASN A 60 -0.08 -8.11 -11.97
C ASN A 60 -0.59 -6.74 -11.54
N HIS A 61 -1.89 -6.68 -11.23
CA HIS A 61 -2.51 -5.47 -10.72
C HIS A 61 -1.85 -5.03 -9.40
N PHE A 62 -1.57 -6.00 -8.54
CA PHE A 62 -0.92 -5.73 -7.26
C PHE A 62 0.47 -5.16 -7.47
N THR A 63 1.23 -5.74 -8.38
CA THR A 63 2.58 -5.28 -8.69
C THR A 63 2.56 -3.85 -9.20
N ASN A 64 1.58 -3.51 -10.03
CA ASN A 64 1.45 -2.16 -10.55
C ASN A 64 1.15 -1.17 -9.45
N ILE A 65 0.35 -1.56 -8.48
CA ILE A 65 0.04 -0.69 -7.36
C ILE A 65 1.29 -0.44 -6.52
N ILE A 66 2.07 -1.47 -6.28
CA ILE A 66 3.31 -1.30 -5.53
C ILE A 66 4.24 -0.32 -6.24
N ALA A 67 4.34 -0.44 -7.56
CA ALA A 67 5.17 0.47 -8.34
C ALA A 67 4.69 1.91 -8.21
N SER A 68 3.38 2.12 -8.24
CA SER A 68 2.81 3.46 -8.06
C SER A 68 3.13 4.02 -6.69
N ILE A 69 3.02 3.20 -5.66
CA ILE A 69 3.32 3.65 -4.31
C ILE A 69 4.79 4.02 -4.20
N ARG A 70 5.66 3.21 -4.78
CA ARG A 70 7.10 3.49 -4.73
C ARG A 70 7.48 4.78 -5.41
N SER A 71 6.68 5.24 -6.34
CA SER A 71 6.98 6.47 -7.06
C SER A 71 6.59 7.72 -6.27
N LEU A 72 5.87 7.57 -5.18
CA LEU A 72 5.44 8.72 -4.40
C LEU A 72 6.61 9.25 -3.57
N GLU A 73 6.73 10.56 -3.54
CA GLU A 73 7.85 11.19 -2.88
C GLU A 73 8.02 10.84 -1.41
N PRO A 74 6.97 10.83 -0.60
CA PRO A 74 7.15 10.53 0.82
C PRO A 74 7.40 9.07 1.13
N VAL A 75 7.32 8.18 0.15
CA VAL A 75 7.51 6.76 0.39
C VAL A 75 8.97 6.41 0.38
N SER A 76 9.45 5.88 1.50
CA SER A 76 10.82 5.44 1.62
C SER A 76 10.98 4.02 1.09
N SER A 77 10.01 3.17 1.35
CA SER A 77 10.02 1.82 0.80
C SER A 77 8.62 1.25 0.80
N ALA A 78 8.37 0.35 -0.11
CA ALA A 78 7.10 -0.36 -0.19
C ALA A 78 7.41 -1.73 -0.74
N ASN A 79 7.17 -2.75 0.07
CA ASN A 79 7.51 -4.12 -0.29
C ASN A 79 6.38 -5.06 0.02
N ARG A 80 6.19 -6.01 -0.88
CA ARG A 80 5.21 -7.04 -0.67
C ARG A 80 5.66 -7.93 0.48
N ILE A 81 4.71 -8.30 1.34
CA ILE A 81 4.98 -9.21 2.42
C ILE A 81 4.13 -10.43 2.23
N LYS A 82 4.67 -11.59 2.48
CA LYS A 82 3.88 -12.79 2.45
C LYS A 82 2.92 -12.72 3.60
N GLY A 83 1.64 -12.82 3.28
CA GLY A 83 0.64 -12.85 4.30
C GLY A 83 0.61 -14.20 4.96
N GLU A 84 -0.01 -14.29 6.08
CA GLU A 84 -0.10 -15.53 6.74
C GLU A 84 -1.36 -16.16 6.54
#